data_611d3a6cea69cab8a42740b6c06b918f
#
_entry.id   611d3a6cea69cab8a42740b6c06b918f
#
_cell.length_a   1.000
_cell.length_b   1.000
_cell.length_c   1.000
_cell.angle_alpha   90.00
_cell.angle_beta   90.00
_cell.angle_gamma   90.00
#
_symmetry.space_group_name_H-M   'P 1'
#
loop_
_entity.id
_entity.type
_entity.pdbx_description
1 polymer ?
#
loop_
_entity_poly.entity_id
_entity_poly.type
_entity_poly.pdbx_seq_one_letter_code
_entity_poly.pdbx_strand_id
1 'polypeptide(L)'
;MRDVIIIGAGGGGPVVAKELAAKGLDVLLLEAGPRHDKPREQWTHLENDANNPLTGFFRLGPTDRSKPAWFREWAQNSFVWQISGVGGTTQHYYGNSPRAYPGVFNDYSGADRDDYDVDHRFPFGYSELVPYFEWVETTLPVQTAAMGTKEQTWLRGCETLGLPVQTTKTTTRPSYRPQENAILQPGGTAGRTSDRNLLVYPKATGCTFCGYCFQGCMQPVAAPRNQFAKRSTDNSYVPMAVTADVWAPGGRPVELITDAYVTRIHTERPAGGLSATGVTWRDNVSGDRHREDAKVVVMAGGCTENPRLWFNSGLPNPNDWVGRGYTDHYFDWLIGSFDRHTGNSKGVGSSARLDWPGYGGLENVGLPPALEAFAAALSDSGIRGQYDNGHGLTGPWDGPAGRVFGPELRDLLEGGIDNVLNTLVITDDDVEPDNRVTLSAFPADENGPVPKVRFRQFKRSARTQRNREFLARKAADLLRGAGAQKVFRINWAPLILHVQS
;
A
#
# COMPACT_ATOMS: atom_id res chain seq x y z
N MET A 1 -9.27 32.22 -9.56
CA MET A 1 -9.83 30.92 -10.00
C MET A 1 -8.68 30.11 -10.57
N ARG A 2 -8.40 28.95 -10.00
CA ARG A 2 -7.33 28.02 -10.41
C ARG A 2 -7.68 27.32 -11.71
N ASP A 3 -6.68 26.83 -12.44
CA ASP A 3 -6.94 25.90 -13.53
C ASP A 3 -7.40 24.55 -12.98
N VAL A 4 -6.66 24.05 -11.95
CA VAL A 4 -6.95 22.74 -11.35
C VAL A 4 -6.77 22.79 -9.83
N ILE A 5 -7.70 22.18 -9.09
CA ILE A 5 -7.53 21.81 -7.68
C ILE A 5 -7.43 20.28 -7.60
N ILE A 6 -6.40 19.78 -6.93
CA ILE A 6 -6.19 18.36 -6.68
C ILE A 6 -6.36 18.10 -5.19
N ILE A 7 -7.19 17.13 -4.84
CA ILE A 7 -7.53 16.78 -3.47
C ILE A 7 -6.82 15.48 -3.08
N GLY A 8 -5.84 15.60 -2.20
CA GLY A 8 -5.00 14.52 -1.69
C GLY A 8 -3.62 14.46 -2.34
N ALA A 9 -2.58 14.46 -1.51
CA ALA A 9 -1.19 14.32 -1.91
C ALA A 9 -0.62 12.92 -1.66
N GLY A 10 -1.46 11.88 -1.85
CA GLY A 10 -1.09 10.48 -1.73
C GLY A 10 -0.42 9.92 -2.99
N GLY A 11 -0.78 8.68 -3.39
CA GLY A 11 -0.18 8.00 -4.53
C GLY A 11 -0.48 8.63 -5.89
N GLY A 12 -1.71 9.11 -6.10
CA GLY A 12 -2.18 9.59 -7.41
C GLY A 12 -2.09 11.11 -7.61
N GLY A 13 -2.45 11.89 -6.58
CA GLY A 13 -2.54 13.35 -6.71
C GLY A 13 -1.23 14.03 -7.14
N PRO A 14 -0.10 13.74 -6.53
CA PRO A 14 1.18 14.33 -6.92
C PRO A 14 1.64 13.98 -8.33
N VAL A 15 1.24 12.82 -8.86
CA VAL A 15 1.53 12.45 -10.26
C VAL A 15 0.81 13.42 -11.20
N VAL A 16 -0.49 13.61 -10.99
CA VAL A 16 -1.29 14.56 -11.76
C VAL A 16 -0.76 15.98 -11.59
N ALA A 17 -0.47 16.37 -10.35
CA ALA A 17 0.09 17.70 -10.03
C ALA A 17 1.37 17.98 -10.80
N LYS A 18 2.34 17.06 -10.78
CA LYS A 18 3.61 17.19 -11.50
C LYS A 18 3.41 17.35 -13.01
N GLU A 19 2.53 16.55 -13.60
CA GLU A 19 2.32 16.59 -15.04
C GLU A 19 1.61 17.86 -15.51
N LEU A 20 0.65 18.35 -14.74
CA LEU A 20 -0.04 19.60 -15.05
C LEU A 20 0.85 20.83 -14.81
N ALA A 21 1.64 20.81 -13.74
CA ALA A 21 2.65 21.82 -13.43
C ALA A 21 3.70 21.95 -14.54
N ALA A 22 4.16 20.84 -15.07
CA ALA A 22 5.11 20.83 -16.20
C ALA A 22 4.53 21.45 -17.48
N LYS A 23 3.20 21.51 -17.59
CA LYS A 23 2.49 22.17 -18.69
C LYS A 23 2.14 23.65 -18.42
N GLY A 24 2.58 24.19 -17.29
CA GLY A 24 2.38 25.59 -16.91
C GLY A 24 1.00 25.94 -16.35
N LEU A 25 0.19 24.94 -15.98
CA LEU A 25 -1.14 25.17 -15.40
C LEU A 25 -1.04 25.67 -13.96
N ASP A 26 -2.04 26.48 -13.54
CA ASP A 26 -2.22 26.94 -12.16
C ASP A 26 -2.85 25.84 -11.32
N VAL A 27 -2.02 25.10 -10.59
CA VAL A 27 -2.44 23.93 -9.82
C VAL A 27 -2.34 24.21 -8.32
N LEU A 28 -3.43 23.94 -7.60
CA LEU A 28 -3.47 23.87 -6.15
C LEU A 28 -3.61 22.41 -5.71
N LEU A 29 -2.68 21.92 -4.89
CA LEU A 29 -2.72 20.59 -4.28
C LEU A 29 -3.04 20.73 -2.79
N LEU A 30 -4.17 20.15 -2.36
CA LEU A 30 -4.65 20.18 -0.97
C LEU A 30 -4.43 18.82 -0.32
N GLU A 31 -3.75 18.80 0.82
CA GLU A 31 -3.49 17.60 1.60
C GLU A 31 -4.03 17.76 3.02
N ALA A 32 -4.80 16.79 3.48
CA ALA A 32 -5.43 16.81 4.80
C ALA A 32 -4.45 16.70 5.96
N GLY A 33 -3.34 16.02 5.76
CA GLY A 33 -2.30 15.84 6.77
C GLY A 33 -1.09 16.75 6.61
N PRO A 34 -0.09 16.60 7.48
CA PRO A 34 1.12 17.41 7.45
C PRO A 34 2.10 16.99 6.36
N ARG A 35 3.06 17.85 6.11
CA ARG A 35 4.30 17.48 5.44
C ARG A 35 5.32 17.04 6.47
N HIS A 36 5.80 15.81 6.37
CA HIS A 36 6.80 15.25 7.29
C HIS A 36 8.22 15.58 6.84
N ASP A 37 8.52 16.87 6.69
CA ASP A 37 9.83 17.37 6.25
C ASP A 37 10.85 17.48 7.39
N LYS A 38 10.38 17.41 8.65
CA LYS A 38 11.22 17.42 9.85
C LYS A 38 11.05 16.13 10.67
N PRO A 39 11.44 14.98 10.14
CA PRO A 39 11.15 13.70 10.79
C PRO A 39 11.80 13.56 12.18
N ARG A 40 12.94 14.22 12.44
CA ARG A 40 13.59 14.20 13.76
C ARG A 40 12.78 14.93 14.85
N GLU A 41 12.05 15.95 14.47
CA GLU A 41 11.22 16.73 15.39
C GLU A 41 9.82 16.14 15.52
N GLN A 42 9.27 15.65 14.40
CA GLN A 42 7.90 15.17 14.29
C GLN A 42 7.75 13.68 14.66
N TRP A 43 8.82 12.90 14.48
CA TRP A 43 8.83 11.45 14.67
C TRP A 43 9.96 11.05 15.64
N THR A 44 9.92 11.61 16.85
CA THR A 44 10.96 11.38 17.87
C THR A 44 11.07 9.93 18.29
N HIS A 45 10.00 9.16 18.16
CA HIS A 45 9.89 7.75 18.55
C HIS A 45 9.48 6.88 17.35
N LEU A 46 10.04 7.13 16.18
CA LEU A 46 9.64 6.50 14.93
C LEU A 46 9.54 4.97 15.02
N GLU A 47 10.48 4.30 15.66
CA GLU A 47 10.45 2.86 15.80
C GLU A 47 9.29 2.41 16.69
N ASN A 48 9.08 3.06 17.82
CA ASN A 48 7.94 2.79 18.70
C ASN A 48 6.61 3.12 18.02
N ASP A 49 6.54 4.25 17.35
CA ASP A 49 5.34 4.68 16.65
C ASP A 49 5.01 3.76 15.49
N ALA A 50 6.00 3.33 14.74
CA ALA A 50 5.83 2.39 13.64
C ALA A 50 5.50 0.97 14.10
N ASN A 51 5.95 0.59 15.29
CA ASN A 51 5.69 -0.72 15.87
C ASN A 51 4.47 -0.73 16.79
N ASN A 52 3.99 0.44 17.19
CA ASN A 52 2.80 0.57 18.02
C ASN A 52 1.64 1.09 17.18
N PRO A 53 0.78 0.21 16.72
CA PRO A 53 -0.38 0.59 15.93
C PRO A 53 -1.37 1.48 16.70
N LEU A 54 -1.25 1.67 18.02
CA LEU A 54 -2.10 2.55 18.85
C LEU A 54 -1.68 4.02 18.82
N THR A 55 -0.47 4.31 18.41
CA THR A 55 0.09 5.67 18.40
C THR A 55 0.70 5.99 17.03
N GLY A 56 1.17 7.14 16.82
CA GLY A 56 1.97 7.55 15.69
C GLY A 56 1.40 7.33 14.29
N PHE A 57 1.60 6.17 13.74
CA PHE A 57 1.25 5.81 12.35
C PHE A 57 -0.23 5.80 12.06
N PHE A 58 -1.01 5.29 12.99
CA PHE A 58 -2.42 5.06 12.82
C PHE A 58 -3.19 6.08 13.62
N ARG A 59 -3.52 7.17 12.97
CA ARG A 59 -4.33 8.21 13.58
C ARG A 59 -5.78 8.12 13.14
N LEU A 60 -6.67 8.51 14.02
CA LEU A 60 -8.08 8.57 13.75
C LEU A 60 -8.37 9.57 12.63
N GLY A 61 -8.49 9.08 11.44
CA GLY A 61 -8.79 9.90 10.28
C GLY A 61 -7.73 10.96 9.97
N PRO A 62 -7.94 11.72 8.92
CA PRO A 62 -6.97 12.68 8.43
C PRO A 62 -6.81 13.92 9.32
N THR A 63 -7.74 14.20 10.21
CA THR A 63 -7.85 15.50 10.84
C THR A 63 -7.53 15.51 12.34
N ASP A 64 -7.86 14.46 13.08
CA ASP A 64 -7.62 14.42 14.50
C ASP A 64 -6.32 13.70 14.85
N ARG A 65 -5.25 14.46 15.00
CA ARG A 65 -3.93 13.94 15.35
C ARG A 65 -3.76 13.58 16.84
N SER A 66 -4.72 13.98 17.67
CA SER A 66 -4.67 13.70 19.11
C SER A 66 -5.18 12.31 19.47
N LYS A 67 -5.86 11.63 18.54
CA LYS A 67 -6.46 10.33 18.76
C LYS A 67 -5.75 9.22 18.00
N PRO A 68 -5.74 8.01 18.54
CA PRO A 68 -5.26 6.82 17.82
C PRO A 68 -6.03 6.56 16.54
N ALA A 69 -5.36 6.05 15.53
CA ALA A 69 -5.91 5.87 14.19
C ALA A 69 -7.14 4.97 14.11
N TRP A 70 -7.24 3.97 14.91
CA TRP A 70 -8.35 3.01 14.85
C TRP A 70 -9.64 3.44 15.53
N PHE A 71 -9.70 4.52 16.28
CA PHE A 71 -10.99 5.03 16.75
C PHE A 71 -11.92 5.43 15.61
N ARG A 72 -11.39 5.66 14.45
CA ARG A 72 -12.14 5.84 13.22
C ARG A 72 -12.92 4.59 12.81
N GLU A 73 -12.44 3.44 13.21
CA GLU A 73 -12.92 2.13 12.79
C GLU A 73 -14.18 1.66 13.53
N TRP A 74 -14.69 2.43 14.48
CA TRP A 74 -15.89 2.08 15.23
C TRP A 74 -17.12 1.83 14.35
N ALA A 75 -17.20 2.49 13.22
CA ALA A 75 -18.28 2.32 12.26
C ALA A 75 -18.12 1.12 11.34
N GLN A 76 -17.05 0.36 11.46
CA GLN A 76 -16.69 -0.71 10.52
C GLN A 76 -16.25 -1.98 11.27
N ASN A 77 -16.19 -3.09 10.52
CA ASN A 77 -15.87 -4.40 11.07
C ASN A 77 -14.37 -4.72 10.98
N SER A 78 -13.55 -3.79 10.51
CA SER A 78 -12.13 -4.01 10.30
C SER A 78 -11.36 -2.69 10.30
N PHE A 79 -10.05 -2.75 10.52
CA PHE A 79 -9.18 -1.59 10.41
C PHE A 79 -8.94 -1.22 8.94
N VAL A 80 -9.01 0.06 8.65
CA VAL A 80 -8.53 0.62 7.39
C VAL A 80 -7.20 1.32 7.65
N TRP A 81 -6.18 0.84 7.01
CA TRP A 81 -4.83 1.35 7.18
C TRP A 81 -4.56 2.46 6.16
N GLN A 82 -4.78 3.68 6.56
CA GLN A 82 -4.62 4.85 5.69
C GLN A 82 -3.85 5.94 6.42
N ILE A 83 -2.90 6.56 5.72
CA ILE A 83 -2.09 7.65 6.24
C ILE A 83 -2.59 8.97 5.69
N SER A 84 -2.71 9.95 6.58
CA SER A 84 -2.94 11.34 6.22
C SER A 84 -1.63 12.11 6.32
N GLY A 85 -1.20 12.66 5.21
CA GLY A 85 0.05 13.40 5.08
C GLY A 85 0.55 13.42 3.65
N VAL A 86 1.47 14.33 3.35
CA VAL A 86 2.08 14.41 2.02
C VAL A 86 2.82 13.11 1.71
N GLY A 87 2.48 12.47 0.62
CA GLY A 87 2.93 11.13 0.25
C GLY A 87 1.91 10.03 0.54
N GLY A 88 0.96 10.27 1.45
CA GLY A 88 -0.05 9.30 1.83
C GLY A 88 0.56 7.95 2.20
N THR A 89 -0.15 6.87 1.92
CA THR A 89 0.29 5.50 2.24
C THR A 89 1.52 5.06 1.44
N THR A 90 1.95 5.78 0.39
CA THR A 90 3.20 5.48 -0.31
C THR A 90 4.43 5.64 0.57
N GLN A 91 4.33 6.33 1.71
CA GLN A 91 5.41 6.38 2.70
C GLN A 91 5.68 5.03 3.36
N HIS A 92 4.70 4.14 3.40
CA HIS A 92 4.71 2.88 4.16
C HIS A 92 4.72 1.63 3.29
N TYR A 93 4.65 1.72 1.97
CA TYR A 93 4.83 0.56 1.11
C TYR A 93 6.31 0.12 1.11
N TYR A 94 6.57 -1.11 0.70
CA TYR A 94 7.93 -1.67 0.67
C TYR A 94 8.76 -1.23 -0.53
N GLY A 95 8.23 -0.37 -1.37
CA GLY A 95 8.87 0.06 -2.61
C GLY A 95 8.59 -0.87 -3.80
N ASN A 96 7.90 -1.98 -3.58
CA ASN A 96 7.56 -2.94 -4.62
C ASN A 96 6.70 -2.32 -5.72
N SER A 97 7.11 -2.56 -6.97
CA SER A 97 6.50 -1.96 -8.16
C SER A 97 6.39 -2.99 -9.29
N PRO A 98 5.86 -4.19 -9.04
CA PRO A 98 5.60 -5.15 -10.11
C PRO A 98 4.48 -4.64 -11.01
N ARG A 99 4.57 -4.94 -12.30
CA ARG A 99 3.44 -4.69 -13.21
C ARG A 99 2.31 -5.66 -12.91
N ALA A 100 1.07 -5.18 -13.04
CA ALA A 100 -0.10 -6.04 -12.97
C ALA A 100 -0.06 -7.13 -14.08
N TYR A 101 -0.73 -8.25 -13.85
CA TYR A 101 -0.83 -9.30 -14.86
C TYR A 101 -1.71 -8.85 -16.03
N PRO A 102 -1.36 -9.20 -17.28
CA PRO A 102 -2.21 -8.87 -18.43
C PRO A 102 -3.65 -9.35 -18.30
N GLY A 103 -3.85 -10.54 -17.71
CA GLY A 103 -5.18 -11.13 -17.52
C GLY A 103 -6.11 -10.32 -16.60
N VAL A 104 -5.56 -9.49 -15.72
CA VAL A 104 -6.36 -8.61 -14.86
C VAL A 104 -7.21 -7.62 -15.65
N PHE A 105 -6.76 -7.24 -16.86
CA PHE A 105 -7.45 -6.25 -17.71
C PHE A 105 -8.40 -6.86 -18.72
N ASN A 106 -8.09 -8.08 -19.22
CA ASN A 106 -8.76 -8.67 -20.40
C ASN A 106 -9.35 -10.06 -20.13
N ASP A 107 -9.52 -10.46 -18.90
CA ASP A 107 -9.74 -11.84 -18.46
C ASP A 107 -8.49 -12.73 -18.57
N TYR A 108 -8.38 -13.64 -17.66
CA TYR A 108 -7.51 -14.81 -17.82
C TYR A 108 -8.08 -15.75 -18.88
N SER A 109 -7.28 -16.68 -19.38
CA SER A 109 -7.72 -17.62 -20.42
C SER A 109 -8.99 -18.38 -20.01
N GLY A 110 -9.82 -18.71 -20.97
CA GLY A 110 -11.20 -19.21 -20.88
C GLY A 110 -11.61 -20.15 -19.74
N ALA A 111 -10.69 -20.88 -19.11
CA ALA A 111 -10.98 -21.78 -17.99
C ALA A 111 -11.30 -21.04 -16.66
N ASP A 112 -10.81 -19.79 -16.53
CA ASP A 112 -11.00 -19.01 -15.28
C ASP A 112 -12.19 -18.07 -15.39
N ARG A 113 -12.76 -17.93 -16.59
CA ARG A 113 -13.79 -16.93 -16.90
C ARG A 113 -15.11 -17.20 -16.15
N ASP A 114 -15.45 -18.46 -16.00
CA ASP A 114 -16.70 -18.89 -15.33
C ASP A 114 -16.59 -18.82 -13.80
N ASP A 115 -15.38 -18.60 -13.29
CA ASP A 115 -15.12 -18.50 -11.86
C ASP A 115 -15.33 -17.09 -11.29
N TYR A 116 -15.46 -16.06 -12.12
CA TYR A 116 -15.67 -14.69 -11.68
C TYR A 116 -17.17 -14.39 -11.45
N ASP A 117 -17.48 -13.77 -10.31
CA ASP A 117 -18.83 -13.43 -9.93
C ASP A 117 -19.41 -12.23 -10.69
N VAL A 118 -18.56 -11.40 -11.30
CA VAL A 118 -18.93 -10.19 -12.05
C VAL A 118 -18.03 -10.02 -13.28
N ASP A 119 -18.54 -9.34 -14.30
CA ASP A 119 -17.70 -8.90 -15.43
C ASP A 119 -16.68 -7.88 -14.93
N HIS A 120 -15.40 -8.22 -14.99
CA HIS A 120 -14.27 -7.44 -14.45
C HIS A 120 -13.37 -6.88 -15.54
N ARG A 121 -13.84 -6.89 -16.81
CA ARG A 121 -13.07 -6.34 -17.91
C ARG A 121 -12.95 -4.83 -17.78
N PHE A 122 -11.73 -4.36 -17.90
CA PHE A 122 -11.46 -2.94 -18.05
C PHE A 122 -11.75 -2.47 -19.48
N PRO A 123 -12.12 -1.18 -19.67
CA PRO A 123 -12.33 -0.62 -21.01
C PRO A 123 -11.04 -0.41 -21.81
N PHE A 124 -9.91 -0.89 -21.31
CA PHE A 124 -8.57 -0.83 -21.92
C PHE A 124 -7.78 -2.09 -21.57
N GLY A 125 -6.81 -2.42 -22.42
CA GLY A 125 -5.96 -3.60 -22.27
C GLY A 125 -4.60 -3.29 -21.64
N TYR A 126 -3.90 -4.34 -21.23
CA TYR A 126 -2.55 -4.24 -20.66
C TYR A 126 -1.57 -3.48 -21.55
N SER A 127 -1.61 -3.73 -22.87
CA SER A 127 -0.70 -3.10 -23.83
C SER A 127 -0.82 -1.58 -23.87
N GLU A 128 -2.01 -1.06 -23.62
CA GLU A 128 -2.25 0.38 -23.55
C GLU A 128 -1.60 1.01 -22.31
N LEU A 129 -1.39 0.23 -21.24
CA LEU A 129 -0.78 0.68 -20.01
C LEU A 129 0.75 0.58 -20.00
N VAL A 130 1.35 -0.22 -20.89
CA VAL A 130 2.81 -0.43 -20.93
C VAL A 130 3.59 0.87 -21.01
N PRO A 131 3.28 1.86 -21.88
CA PRO A 131 3.99 3.15 -21.91
C PRO A 131 3.92 3.93 -20.59
N TYR A 132 2.78 3.83 -19.89
CA TYR A 132 2.60 4.50 -18.59
C TYR A 132 3.34 3.77 -17.47
N PHE A 133 3.39 2.44 -17.49
CA PHE A 133 4.26 1.70 -16.55
C PHE A 133 5.73 2.10 -16.75
N GLU A 134 6.20 2.15 -17.98
CA GLU A 134 7.59 2.55 -18.29
C GLU A 134 7.90 3.97 -17.84
N TRP A 135 6.94 4.87 -18.00
CA TRP A 135 7.07 6.25 -17.57
C TRP A 135 7.18 6.37 -16.05
N VAL A 136 6.28 5.71 -15.29
CA VAL A 136 6.34 5.67 -13.83
C VAL A 136 7.62 4.97 -13.36
N GLU A 137 7.99 3.86 -13.95
CA GLU A 137 9.22 3.11 -13.65
C GLU A 137 10.48 3.93 -13.87
N THR A 138 10.47 4.81 -14.87
CA THR A 138 11.57 5.75 -15.12
C THR A 138 11.60 6.87 -14.07
N THR A 139 10.45 7.45 -13.74
CA THR A 139 10.35 8.55 -12.78
C THR A 139 10.71 8.10 -11.35
N LEU A 140 10.28 6.91 -10.94
CA LEU A 140 10.58 6.35 -9.61
C LEU A 140 11.87 5.52 -9.57
N PRO A 141 12.72 5.54 -10.56
CA PRO A 141 13.80 4.62 -10.94
C PRO A 141 13.59 3.18 -10.46
N VAL A 142 12.48 2.58 -10.94
CA VAL A 142 12.14 1.19 -10.60
C VAL A 142 13.15 0.21 -11.18
N GLN A 143 13.71 -0.61 -10.32
CA GLN A 143 14.77 -1.57 -10.65
C GLN A 143 14.70 -2.79 -9.73
N THR A 144 15.44 -3.84 -10.08
CA THR A 144 15.66 -4.95 -9.14
C THR A 144 16.28 -4.42 -7.86
N ALA A 145 15.65 -4.68 -6.72
CA ALA A 145 16.18 -4.26 -5.44
C ALA A 145 17.48 -5.00 -5.10
N ALA A 146 18.29 -4.36 -4.27
CA ALA A 146 19.44 -5.02 -3.69
C ALA A 146 18.99 -6.17 -2.78
N MET A 147 19.60 -7.34 -2.94
CA MET A 147 19.25 -8.57 -2.23
C MET A 147 20.29 -8.94 -1.19
N GLY A 148 19.82 -9.47 -0.07
CA GLY A 148 20.63 -10.02 1.01
C GLY A 148 20.41 -11.52 1.17
N THR A 149 20.76 -12.02 2.34
CA THR A 149 20.70 -13.47 2.68
C THR A 149 19.26 -13.98 2.68
N LYS A 150 18.30 -13.19 3.16
CA LYS A 150 16.89 -13.60 3.23
C LYS A 150 16.31 -13.88 1.85
N GLU A 151 16.57 -12.97 0.89
CA GLU A 151 16.07 -13.13 -0.48
C GLU A 151 16.70 -14.32 -1.19
N GLN A 152 18.01 -14.45 -1.06
CA GLN A 152 18.74 -15.60 -1.64
C GLN A 152 18.23 -16.93 -1.09
N THR A 153 17.94 -17.00 0.22
CA THR A 153 17.39 -18.19 0.85
C THR A 153 15.96 -18.46 0.36
N TRP A 154 15.15 -17.43 0.24
CA TRP A 154 13.78 -17.53 -0.25
C TRP A 154 13.72 -17.97 -1.72
N LEU A 155 14.58 -17.40 -2.59
CA LEU A 155 14.66 -17.78 -4.00
C LEU A 155 15.10 -19.24 -4.19
N ARG A 156 16.02 -19.75 -3.35
CA ARG A 156 16.33 -21.20 -3.34
C ARG A 156 15.09 -22.05 -3.04
N GLY A 157 14.22 -21.59 -2.16
CA GLY A 157 12.92 -22.22 -1.93
C GLY A 157 12.05 -22.24 -3.20
N CYS A 158 12.04 -21.16 -3.96
CA CYS A 158 11.31 -21.10 -5.26
C CYS A 158 11.84 -22.13 -6.27
N GLU A 159 13.14 -22.33 -6.33
CA GLU A 159 13.76 -23.32 -7.22
C GLU A 159 13.20 -24.72 -6.98
N THR A 160 12.94 -25.09 -5.72
CA THR A 160 12.38 -26.40 -5.37
C THR A 160 10.96 -26.65 -5.88
N LEU A 161 10.24 -25.59 -6.26
CA LEU A 161 8.91 -25.69 -6.83
C LEU A 161 8.92 -26.02 -8.34
N GLY A 162 10.09 -26.11 -8.96
CA GLY A 162 10.24 -26.42 -10.38
C GLY A 162 9.73 -25.33 -11.33
N LEU A 163 9.60 -24.09 -10.84
CA LEU A 163 9.13 -22.97 -11.65
C LEU A 163 10.29 -22.25 -12.36
N PRO A 164 10.03 -21.65 -13.53
CA PRO A 164 11.05 -20.90 -14.25
C PRO A 164 11.34 -19.55 -13.58
N VAL A 165 12.56 -19.06 -13.77
CA VAL A 165 12.92 -17.69 -13.45
C VAL A 165 12.24 -16.74 -14.45
N GLN A 166 11.60 -15.71 -13.95
CA GLN A 166 11.02 -14.64 -14.76
C GLN A 166 12.11 -13.70 -15.28
N THR A 167 12.17 -13.51 -16.58
CA THR A 167 13.18 -12.67 -17.22
C THR A 167 12.60 -11.37 -17.81
N THR A 168 11.28 -11.26 -17.85
CA THR A 168 10.56 -10.08 -18.36
C THR A 168 9.74 -9.45 -17.24
N LYS A 169 9.33 -8.20 -17.40
CA LYS A 169 8.43 -7.53 -16.44
C LYS A 169 6.97 -7.96 -16.59
N THR A 170 6.59 -8.46 -17.75
CA THR A 170 5.24 -8.95 -18.00
C THR A 170 5.14 -10.41 -17.57
N THR A 171 4.35 -10.68 -16.54
CA THR A 171 4.13 -12.01 -15.98
C THR A 171 2.88 -12.63 -16.61
N THR A 172 3.05 -13.69 -17.38
CA THR A 172 1.94 -14.40 -18.07
C THR A 172 1.80 -15.86 -17.66
N ARG A 173 2.77 -16.38 -16.91
CA ARG A 173 2.80 -17.77 -16.44
C ARG A 173 3.42 -17.84 -15.03
N PRO A 174 3.18 -18.92 -14.28
CA PRO A 174 3.83 -19.12 -12.99
C PRO A 174 5.35 -19.03 -13.10
N SER A 175 5.95 -18.17 -12.27
CA SER A 175 7.39 -17.89 -12.30
C SER A 175 7.83 -17.09 -11.09
N TYR A 176 9.13 -17.09 -10.79
CA TYR A 176 9.71 -16.32 -9.69
C TYR A 176 10.85 -15.43 -10.17
N ARG A 177 11.14 -14.37 -9.42
CA ARG A 177 12.18 -13.41 -9.75
C ARG A 177 12.61 -12.55 -8.57
N PRO A 178 13.76 -11.88 -8.64
CA PRO A 178 13.99 -10.64 -7.92
C PRO A 178 12.88 -9.64 -8.25
N GLN A 179 12.37 -8.95 -7.22
CA GLN A 179 11.25 -8.02 -7.40
C GLN A 179 11.75 -6.66 -7.90
N GLU A 180 10.95 -6.02 -8.73
CA GLU A 180 11.15 -4.64 -9.12
C GLU A 180 10.67 -3.71 -7.99
N ASN A 181 11.54 -2.78 -7.60
CA ASN A 181 11.28 -1.85 -6.52
C ASN A 181 11.69 -0.42 -6.89
N ALA A 182 10.91 0.54 -6.42
CA ALA A 182 11.25 1.96 -6.45
C ALA A 182 12.21 2.31 -5.30
N ILE A 183 13.36 1.64 -5.25
CA ILE A 183 14.40 1.82 -4.23
C ILE A 183 15.75 2.01 -4.91
N LEU A 184 16.43 3.10 -4.57
CA LEU A 184 17.78 3.37 -5.08
C LEU A 184 18.77 2.32 -4.57
N GLN A 185 19.63 1.85 -5.46
CA GLN A 185 20.73 0.96 -5.10
C GLN A 185 21.68 1.60 -4.08
N PRO A 186 22.46 0.82 -3.32
CA PRO A 186 23.53 1.33 -2.50
C PRO A 186 24.44 2.29 -3.30
N GLY A 187 24.80 3.42 -2.69
CA GLY A 187 25.56 4.48 -3.37
C GLY A 187 24.70 5.51 -4.13
N GLY A 188 23.38 5.39 -4.08
CA GLY A 188 22.46 6.35 -4.71
C GLY A 188 22.31 6.19 -6.22
N THR A 189 22.71 5.04 -6.78
CA THR A 189 22.58 4.77 -8.22
C THR A 189 21.16 4.32 -8.55
N ALA A 190 20.56 4.93 -9.57
CA ALA A 190 19.30 4.49 -10.12
C ALA A 190 19.54 3.61 -11.34
N GLY A 191 18.90 2.43 -11.37
CA GLY A 191 19.18 1.44 -12.41
C GLY A 191 18.75 1.85 -13.82
N ARG A 192 17.74 2.70 -13.98
CA ARG A 192 17.11 2.97 -15.30
C ARG A 192 17.06 4.42 -15.72
N THR A 193 17.08 5.37 -14.82
CA THR A 193 17.04 6.77 -15.21
C THR A 193 18.44 7.36 -15.27
N SER A 194 18.73 8.06 -16.35
CA SER A 194 19.90 8.92 -16.49
C SER A 194 19.58 10.37 -16.18
N ASP A 195 18.31 10.70 -15.92
CA ASP A 195 17.91 12.06 -15.57
C ASP A 195 18.33 12.38 -14.14
N ARG A 196 19.34 13.22 -14.03
CA ARG A 196 19.90 13.65 -12.74
C ARG A 196 18.90 14.43 -11.90
N ASN A 197 17.95 15.11 -12.50
CA ASN A 197 16.92 15.85 -11.75
C ASN A 197 15.99 14.90 -11.03
N LEU A 198 15.64 13.76 -11.63
CA LEU A 198 14.86 12.72 -10.99
C LEU A 198 15.61 12.01 -9.85
N LEU A 199 16.94 11.96 -9.91
CA LEU A 199 17.80 11.33 -8.91
C LEU A 199 18.06 12.20 -7.68
N VAL A 200 18.06 13.52 -7.84
CA VAL A 200 18.48 14.45 -6.79
C VAL A 200 17.32 15.14 -6.07
N TYR A 201 16.09 14.83 -6.40
CA TYR A 201 14.92 15.40 -5.73
C TYR A 201 14.22 14.42 -4.79
N PRO A 202 14.22 14.67 -3.49
CA PRO A 202 15.30 15.34 -2.75
C PRO A 202 16.58 14.51 -2.80
N LYS A 203 17.70 15.08 -2.42
CA LYS A 203 19.01 14.40 -2.44
C LYS A 203 18.95 13.05 -1.73
N ALA A 204 19.13 11.98 -2.49
CA ALA A 204 19.05 10.61 -2.00
C ALA A 204 20.43 9.95 -1.97
N THR A 205 20.66 9.06 -1.02
CA THR A 205 21.95 8.40 -0.79
C THR A 205 21.94 6.90 -1.09
N GLY A 206 20.85 6.34 -1.54
CA GLY A 206 20.71 4.92 -1.84
C GLY A 206 20.42 4.03 -0.61
N CYS A 207 20.08 2.77 -0.83
CA CYS A 207 19.72 1.83 0.21
C CYS A 207 20.89 1.47 1.12
N THR A 208 20.68 1.47 2.44
CA THR A 208 21.66 1.06 3.46
C THR A 208 21.33 -0.28 4.11
N PHE A 209 20.40 -1.05 3.59
CA PHE A 209 19.97 -2.34 4.13
C PHE A 209 19.44 -2.27 5.57
N CYS A 210 18.85 -1.15 5.99
CA CYS A 210 18.43 -0.95 7.37
C CYS A 210 17.18 -1.77 7.77
N GLY A 211 16.33 -2.20 6.82
CA GLY A 211 15.08 -2.93 7.09
C GLY A 211 13.85 -2.05 7.38
N TYR A 212 13.96 -0.73 7.31
CA TYR A 212 12.89 0.19 7.69
C TYR A 212 12.07 0.74 6.50
N CYS A 213 11.84 -0.07 5.47
CA CYS A 213 11.05 0.38 4.32
C CYS A 213 9.61 0.71 4.69
N PHE A 214 9.00 -0.13 5.53
CA PHE A 214 7.63 0.06 6.00
C PHE A 214 7.46 1.32 6.87
N GLN A 215 8.51 1.74 7.58
CA GLN A 215 8.53 2.94 8.40
C GLN A 215 8.91 4.21 7.63
N GLY A 216 8.68 4.25 6.32
CA GLY A 216 8.92 5.45 5.53
C GLY A 216 10.37 5.65 5.08
N CYS A 217 11.21 4.61 5.08
CA CYS A 217 12.64 4.70 4.76
C CYS A 217 13.39 5.65 5.70
N MET A 218 12.92 5.75 6.93
CA MET A 218 13.51 6.54 8.00
C MET A 218 14.07 5.62 9.06
N GLN A 219 15.31 5.76 9.39
CA GLN A 219 15.96 4.96 10.41
C GLN A 219 15.63 5.49 11.81
N PRO A 220 15.75 4.69 12.87
CA PRO A 220 15.65 5.14 14.24
C PRO A 220 16.52 6.36 14.52
N VAL A 221 16.12 7.22 15.44
CA VAL A 221 16.79 8.51 15.70
C VAL A 221 18.28 8.37 15.98
N ALA A 222 18.68 7.28 16.65
CA ALA A 222 20.07 7.04 17.03
C ALA A 222 20.92 6.34 15.94
N ALA A 223 20.32 5.85 14.86
CA ALA A 223 21.05 5.12 13.81
C ALA A 223 21.48 6.03 12.67
N PRO A 224 22.54 5.68 11.92
CA PRO A 224 22.89 6.35 10.66
C PRO A 224 21.72 6.25 9.69
N ARG A 225 21.35 7.35 9.06
CA ARG A 225 20.17 7.39 8.20
C ARG A 225 20.51 7.47 6.75
N ASN A 226 19.72 6.77 5.97
CA ASN A 226 19.56 7.02 4.57
C ASN A 226 18.08 7.26 4.27
N GLN A 227 17.70 8.51 4.31
CA GLN A 227 16.36 8.93 3.92
C GLN A 227 16.25 8.94 2.40
N PHE A 228 15.04 8.66 1.88
CA PHE A 228 14.71 8.80 0.46
C PHE A 228 15.27 7.74 -0.50
N ALA A 229 15.93 6.71 -0.03
CA ALA A 229 16.33 5.60 -0.89
C ALA A 229 15.10 4.93 -1.53
N LYS A 230 14.06 4.67 -0.74
CA LYS A 230 12.74 4.29 -1.23
C LYS A 230 12.02 5.53 -1.76
N ARG A 231 11.53 5.44 -2.99
CA ARG A 231 10.88 6.55 -3.69
C ARG A 231 9.37 6.47 -3.48
N SER A 232 8.88 7.22 -2.53
CA SER A 232 7.47 7.53 -2.32
C SER A 232 7.13 8.88 -2.97
N THR A 233 5.86 9.22 -3.06
CA THR A 233 5.45 10.44 -3.79
C THR A 233 5.88 11.73 -3.10
N ASP A 234 6.01 11.74 -1.76
CA ASP A 234 6.51 12.88 -0.99
C ASP A 234 7.97 13.26 -1.31
N ASN A 235 8.76 12.28 -1.71
CA ASN A 235 10.17 12.49 -2.01
C ASN A 235 10.51 12.32 -3.51
N SER A 236 9.52 12.23 -4.36
CA SER A 236 9.67 12.13 -5.82
C SER A 236 8.75 13.10 -6.55
N TYR A 237 7.48 12.78 -6.73
CA TYR A 237 6.55 13.58 -7.51
C TYR A 237 6.24 14.94 -6.88
N VAL A 238 6.08 15.02 -5.53
CA VAL A 238 5.80 16.29 -4.86
C VAL A 238 6.93 17.30 -5.03
N PRO A 239 8.21 16.97 -4.74
CA PRO A 239 9.30 17.89 -5.01
C PRO A 239 9.36 18.35 -6.48
N MET A 240 9.10 17.47 -7.43
CA MET A 240 9.06 17.83 -8.86
C MET A 240 7.90 18.77 -9.18
N ALA A 241 6.72 18.54 -8.59
CA ALA A 241 5.55 19.38 -8.82
C ALA A 241 5.76 20.83 -8.30
N VAL A 242 6.31 20.98 -7.09
CA VAL A 242 6.52 22.29 -6.46
C VAL A 242 7.74 23.04 -6.98
N THR A 243 8.52 22.44 -7.88
CA THR A 243 9.69 23.06 -8.52
C THR A 243 9.64 22.92 -10.05
N ALA A 244 8.44 22.85 -10.62
CA ALA A 244 8.25 22.58 -12.05
C ALA A 244 8.92 23.62 -12.96
N ASP A 245 9.03 24.86 -12.52
CA ASP A 245 9.74 25.95 -13.21
C ASP A 245 11.26 25.73 -13.33
N VAL A 246 11.84 24.86 -12.49
CA VAL A 246 13.28 24.58 -12.50
C VAL A 246 13.65 23.55 -13.56
N TRP A 247 12.81 22.55 -13.81
CA TRP A 247 13.13 21.39 -14.66
C TRP A 247 12.28 21.26 -15.93
N ALA A 248 11.09 21.92 -15.98
CA ALA A 248 10.19 21.87 -17.13
C ALA A 248 10.13 23.24 -17.81
N PRO A 249 10.54 23.36 -19.10
CA PRO A 249 10.41 24.62 -19.84
C PRO A 249 8.94 25.12 -19.86
N GLY A 250 8.71 26.33 -19.31
CA GLY A 250 7.37 26.88 -19.18
C GLY A 250 6.54 26.28 -18.04
N GLY A 251 7.14 25.44 -17.21
CA GLY A 251 6.50 24.86 -16.03
C GLY A 251 6.15 25.92 -14.98
N ARG A 252 5.11 25.65 -14.21
CA ARG A 252 4.65 26.48 -13.09
C ARG A 252 4.60 25.68 -11.81
N PRO A 253 5.26 26.12 -10.71
CA PRO A 253 5.25 25.43 -9.44
C PRO A 253 3.83 25.23 -8.91
N VAL A 254 3.55 24.05 -8.39
CA VAL A 254 2.29 23.75 -7.69
C VAL A 254 2.30 24.44 -6.33
N GLU A 255 1.19 25.06 -5.98
CA GLU A 255 0.94 25.46 -4.61
C GLU A 255 0.44 24.24 -3.81
N LEU A 256 1.19 23.86 -2.79
CA LEU A 256 0.81 22.77 -1.88
C LEU A 256 0.38 23.37 -0.53
N ILE A 257 -0.85 23.10 -0.13
CA ILE A 257 -1.36 23.45 1.21
C ILE A 257 -1.58 22.14 1.98
N THR A 258 -0.90 22.01 3.09
CA THR A 258 -1.02 20.88 4.03
C THR A 258 -2.00 21.22 5.16
N ASP A 259 -2.43 20.20 5.90
CA ASP A 259 -3.43 20.36 6.95
C ASP A 259 -4.77 20.92 6.44
N ALA A 260 -5.03 20.75 5.15
CA ALA A 260 -6.18 21.27 4.43
C ALA A 260 -7.14 20.14 4.06
N TYR A 261 -8.15 19.89 4.88
CA TYR A 261 -9.14 18.86 4.64
C TYR A 261 -10.30 19.37 3.77
N VAL A 262 -10.45 18.84 2.57
CA VAL A 262 -11.55 19.20 1.68
C VAL A 262 -12.84 18.57 2.17
N THR A 263 -13.80 19.42 2.54
CA THR A 263 -15.10 19.01 3.10
C THR A 263 -16.21 18.96 2.08
N ARG A 264 -16.07 19.68 0.96
CA ARG A 264 -17.12 19.79 -0.06
C ARG A 264 -16.58 20.18 -1.42
N ILE A 265 -17.12 19.58 -2.48
CA ILE A 265 -17.00 20.01 -3.87
C ILE A 265 -18.25 20.83 -4.24
N HIS A 266 -18.03 22.03 -4.78
CA HIS A 266 -19.11 22.88 -5.28
C HIS A 266 -19.39 22.58 -6.73
N THR A 267 -20.67 22.61 -7.09
CA THR A 267 -21.13 22.36 -8.46
C THR A 267 -22.18 23.36 -8.89
N GLU A 268 -22.26 23.59 -10.19
CA GLU A 268 -23.37 24.32 -10.84
C GLU A 268 -23.91 23.48 -12.00
N ARG A 269 -25.09 23.83 -12.50
CA ARG A 269 -25.75 23.18 -13.63
C ARG A 269 -25.88 24.12 -14.81
N PRO A 270 -24.84 24.38 -15.59
CA PRO A 270 -24.96 25.04 -16.87
C PRO A 270 -25.77 24.18 -17.86
N ALA A 271 -26.15 24.73 -18.99
CA ALA A 271 -26.94 24.05 -20.02
C ALA A 271 -26.30 22.70 -20.51
N GLY A 272 -25.00 22.51 -20.32
CA GLY A 272 -24.25 21.30 -20.71
C GLY A 272 -24.20 20.20 -19.68
N GLY A 273 -24.81 20.35 -18.49
CA GLY A 273 -24.78 19.34 -17.43
C GLY A 273 -24.24 19.82 -16.08
N LEU A 274 -23.81 18.88 -15.23
CA LEU A 274 -23.23 19.21 -13.92
C LEU A 274 -21.74 19.52 -14.09
N SER A 275 -21.29 20.64 -13.53
CA SER A 275 -19.89 21.08 -13.58
C SER A 275 -19.37 21.40 -12.16
N ALA A 276 -18.16 20.95 -11.83
CA ALA A 276 -17.49 21.36 -10.62
C ALA A 276 -16.98 22.80 -10.77
N THR A 277 -17.07 23.60 -9.71
CA THR A 277 -16.67 25.03 -9.70
C THR A 277 -15.60 25.33 -8.67
N GLY A 278 -15.30 24.42 -7.76
CA GLY A 278 -14.32 24.60 -6.71
C GLY A 278 -14.59 23.73 -5.49
N VAL A 279 -13.91 24.03 -4.40
CA VAL A 279 -13.99 23.26 -3.16
C VAL A 279 -14.11 24.17 -1.94
N THR A 280 -14.63 23.61 -0.84
CA THR A 280 -14.42 24.15 0.51
C THR A 280 -13.50 23.20 1.25
N TRP A 281 -12.49 23.73 1.88
CA TRP A 281 -11.59 22.98 2.75
C TRP A 281 -11.52 23.63 4.13
N ARG A 282 -11.17 22.81 5.13
CA ARG A 282 -10.98 23.19 6.51
C ARG A 282 -9.51 23.09 6.85
N ASP A 283 -8.96 24.12 7.45
CA ASP A 283 -7.64 24.08 8.09
C ASP A 283 -7.74 23.20 9.34
N ASN A 284 -6.96 22.14 9.41
CA ASN A 284 -6.98 21.18 10.52
C ASN A 284 -6.28 21.70 11.78
N VAL A 285 -5.54 22.80 11.68
CA VAL A 285 -4.86 23.42 12.82
C VAL A 285 -5.76 24.51 13.45
N SER A 286 -6.22 25.46 12.63
CA SER A 286 -7.04 26.58 13.11
C SER A 286 -8.53 26.22 13.21
N GLY A 287 -9.01 25.32 12.37
CA GLY A 287 -10.42 25.01 12.20
C GLY A 287 -11.15 25.91 11.19
N ASP A 288 -10.46 26.90 10.63
CA ASP A 288 -11.04 27.84 9.67
C ASP A 288 -11.45 27.17 8.35
N ARG A 289 -12.44 27.72 7.71
CA ARG A 289 -12.93 27.23 6.42
C ARG A 289 -12.58 28.20 5.32
N HIS A 290 -12.07 27.64 4.23
CA HIS A 290 -11.65 28.37 3.04
C HIS A 290 -12.39 27.85 1.83
N ARG A 291 -12.60 28.72 0.86
CA ARG A 291 -13.17 28.38 -0.46
C ARG A 291 -12.16 28.71 -1.54
N GLU A 292 -11.97 27.77 -2.46
CA GLU A 292 -11.16 27.93 -3.66
C GLU A 292 -11.98 27.56 -4.89
N ASP A 293 -11.96 28.42 -5.89
CA ASP A 293 -12.65 28.20 -7.16
C ASP A 293 -11.67 27.69 -8.22
N ALA A 294 -12.11 26.70 -9.02
CA ALA A 294 -11.31 26.10 -10.07
C ALA A 294 -12.13 25.68 -11.28
N LYS A 295 -11.47 25.57 -12.44
CA LYS A 295 -12.07 25.04 -13.66
C LYS A 295 -12.23 23.52 -13.61
N VAL A 296 -11.30 22.83 -12.93
CA VAL A 296 -11.28 21.37 -12.79
C VAL A 296 -10.96 20.99 -11.34
N VAL A 297 -11.66 19.97 -10.83
CA VAL A 297 -11.39 19.38 -9.52
C VAL A 297 -11.04 17.91 -9.70
N VAL A 298 -9.86 17.50 -9.20
CA VAL A 298 -9.37 16.12 -9.23
C VAL A 298 -9.46 15.53 -7.83
N MET A 299 -10.17 14.41 -7.69
CA MET A 299 -10.28 13.67 -6.44
C MET A 299 -9.19 12.58 -6.38
N ALA A 300 -8.26 12.72 -5.46
CA ALA A 300 -7.15 11.79 -5.23
C ALA A 300 -6.97 11.45 -3.74
N GLY A 301 -8.04 11.54 -2.95
CA GLY A 301 -8.05 11.27 -1.50
C GLY A 301 -8.13 9.79 -1.13
N GLY A 302 -7.99 8.87 -2.10
CA GLY A 302 -7.99 7.42 -1.88
C GLY A 302 -9.38 6.79 -1.87
N CYS A 303 -9.40 5.44 -1.83
CA CYS A 303 -10.62 4.64 -2.01
C CYS A 303 -11.65 4.81 -0.89
N THR A 304 -11.25 5.32 0.26
CA THR A 304 -12.13 5.54 1.43
C THR A 304 -12.64 6.98 1.49
N GLU A 305 -11.75 7.96 1.33
CA GLU A 305 -12.14 9.38 1.47
C GLU A 305 -12.79 9.96 0.21
N ASN A 306 -12.47 9.46 -0.99
CA ASN A 306 -13.15 9.90 -2.21
C ASN A 306 -14.67 9.63 -2.16
N PRO A 307 -15.17 8.42 -1.81
CA PRO A 307 -16.60 8.21 -1.60
C PRO A 307 -17.19 9.09 -0.50
N ARG A 308 -16.46 9.29 0.62
CA ARG A 308 -16.90 10.19 1.67
C ARG A 308 -17.14 11.60 1.15
N LEU A 309 -16.18 12.17 0.46
CA LEU A 309 -16.27 13.52 -0.10
C LEU A 309 -17.38 13.60 -1.15
N TRP A 310 -17.53 12.57 -1.99
CA TRP A 310 -18.60 12.49 -2.97
C TRP A 310 -19.97 12.59 -2.33
N PHE A 311 -20.24 11.77 -1.33
CA PHE A 311 -21.53 11.76 -0.63
C PHE A 311 -21.76 13.03 0.18
N ASN A 312 -20.76 13.53 0.91
CA ASN A 312 -20.87 14.79 1.66
C ASN A 312 -21.06 16.02 0.76
N SER A 313 -20.65 15.93 -0.50
CA SER A 313 -20.88 16.98 -1.50
C SER A 313 -22.26 16.88 -2.18
N GLY A 314 -23.02 15.79 -1.93
CA GLY A 314 -24.32 15.56 -2.57
C GLY A 314 -24.21 15.33 -4.09
N LEU A 315 -23.10 14.77 -4.55
CA LEU A 315 -22.88 14.48 -5.97
C LEU A 315 -23.75 13.30 -6.43
N PRO A 316 -24.17 13.25 -7.70
CA PRO A 316 -25.09 12.22 -8.21
C PRO A 316 -24.44 10.83 -8.23
N ASN A 317 -25.23 9.81 -7.89
CA ASN A 317 -24.83 8.41 -7.94
C ASN A 317 -25.97 7.56 -8.55
N PRO A 318 -26.33 7.79 -9.83
CA PRO A 318 -27.53 7.19 -10.42
C PRO A 318 -27.43 5.69 -10.64
N ASN A 319 -26.22 5.14 -10.76
CA ASN A 319 -25.97 3.71 -10.92
C ASN A 319 -25.60 3.01 -9.59
N ASP A 320 -25.58 3.75 -8.47
CA ASP A 320 -25.23 3.25 -7.13
C ASP A 320 -23.84 2.60 -7.03
N TRP A 321 -22.90 2.98 -7.90
CA TRP A 321 -21.55 2.40 -7.87
C TRP A 321 -20.53 3.21 -7.06
N VAL A 322 -20.82 4.44 -6.66
CA VAL A 322 -19.90 5.19 -5.79
C VAL A 322 -19.74 4.47 -4.46
N GLY A 323 -18.49 4.16 -4.12
CA GLY A 323 -18.13 3.41 -2.92
C GLY A 323 -18.32 1.89 -3.01
N ARG A 324 -18.85 1.32 -4.09
CA ARG A 324 -18.95 -0.14 -4.30
C ARG A 324 -17.69 -0.76 -4.87
N GLY A 325 -17.62 -2.09 -4.79
CA GLY A 325 -16.50 -2.85 -5.33
C GLY A 325 -15.21 -2.64 -4.57
N TYR A 326 -15.30 -2.32 -3.28
CA TYR A 326 -14.11 -2.21 -2.45
C TYR A 326 -13.41 -3.57 -2.39
N THR A 327 -12.15 -3.61 -2.80
CA THR A 327 -11.34 -4.84 -2.83
C THR A 327 -10.13 -4.69 -1.93
N ASP A 328 -9.73 -5.80 -1.35
CA ASP A 328 -8.49 -5.94 -0.60
C ASP A 328 -8.09 -7.40 -0.63
N HIS A 329 -6.85 -7.70 -1.03
CA HIS A 329 -6.38 -9.08 -1.09
C HIS A 329 -6.30 -9.72 0.29
N TYR A 330 -6.35 -11.05 0.37
CA TYR A 330 -6.02 -11.74 1.60
C TYR A 330 -4.57 -11.45 1.98
N PHE A 331 -4.37 -11.33 3.29
CA PHE A 331 -3.11 -10.98 3.90
C PHE A 331 -2.67 -12.10 4.85
N ASP A 332 -2.38 -13.27 4.26
CA ASP A 332 -1.84 -14.39 5.03
C ASP A 332 -0.32 -14.31 5.06
N TRP A 333 0.24 -14.62 6.23
CA TRP A 333 1.66 -14.78 6.43
C TRP A 333 1.99 -16.22 6.70
N LEU A 334 3.03 -16.72 6.05
CA LEU A 334 3.67 -17.96 6.48
C LEU A 334 5.06 -17.60 7.02
N ILE A 335 5.34 -18.08 8.22
CA ILE A 335 6.61 -17.91 8.88
C ILE A 335 7.33 -19.25 8.86
N GLY A 336 8.49 -19.30 8.20
CA GLY A 336 9.42 -20.43 8.30
C GLY A 336 10.45 -20.18 9.39
N SER A 337 10.61 -21.10 10.33
CA SER A 337 11.65 -21.07 11.35
C SER A 337 12.86 -21.89 10.90
N PHE A 338 14.06 -21.35 11.07
CA PHE A 338 15.34 -21.94 10.63
C PHE A 338 16.27 -22.15 11.82
N ASP A 339 17.26 -23.05 11.65
CA ASP A 339 18.33 -23.31 12.61
C ASP A 339 19.50 -22.33 12.50
N ARG A 340 19.36 -21.30 11.66
CA ARG A 340 20.39 -20.31 11.38
C ARG A 340 19.79 -18.92 11.22
N HIS A 341 20.63 -17.92 11.36
CA HIS A 341 20.26 -16.53 11.09
C HIS A 341 19.91 -16.33 9.61
N THR A 342 18.75 -15.77 9.34
CA THR A 342 18.23 -15.54 7.98
C THR A 342 18.45 -14.14 7.47
N GLY A 343 18.68 -13.18 8.37
CA GLY A 343 18.75 -11.75 8.04
C GLY A 343 17.38 -11.12 7.75
N ASN A 344 16.30 -11.70 8.26
CA ASN A 344 14.93 -11.27 7.98
C ASN A 344 14.67 -9.79 8.26
N SER A 345 15.24 -9.25 9.34
CA SER A 345 15.08 -7.85 9.75
C SER A 345 15.96 -6.86 8.97
N LYS A 346 16.75 -7.31 8.00
CA LYS A 346 17.70 -6.48 7.25
C LYS A 346 17.38 -6.47 5.76
N GLY A 347 17.85 -5.44 5.09
CA GLY A 347 17.67 -5.30 3.64
C GLY A 347 16.37 -4.58 3.27
N VAL A 348 16.00 -4.72 2.03
CA VAL A 348 14.74 -4.18 1.50
C VAL A 348 13.56 -4.98 2.05
N GLY A 349 12.47 -4.33 2.40
CA GLY A 349 11.32 -4.99 3.02
C GLY A 349 10.72 -6.11 2.17
N SER A 350 10.65 -5.95 0.84
CA SER A 350 10.22 -6.99 -0.09
C SER A 350 11.05 -6.90 -1.37
N SER A 351 11.78 -7.93 -1.73
CA SER A 351 12.70 -7.90 -2.87
C SER A 351 12.77 -9.21 -3.67
N ALA A 352 11.94 -10.19 -3.34
CA ALA A 352 11.77 -11.42 -4.11
C ALA A 352 10.29 -11.76 -4.22
N ARG A 353 9.88 -12.21 -5.39
CA ARG A 353 8.48 -12.46 -5.73
C ARG A 353 8.32 -13.74 -6.55
N LEU A 354 7.21 -14.41 -6.30
CA LEU A 354 6.74 -15.54 -7.10
C LEU A 354 5.29 -15.27 -7.47
N ASP A 355 4.94 -15.45 -8.72
CA ASP A 355 3.62 -15.12 -9.28
C ASP A 355 2.93 -16.32 -9.89
N TRP A 356 1.62 -16.43 -9.66
CA TRP A 356 0.69 -17.31 -10.36
C TRP A 356 -0.45 -16.47 -10.93
N PRO A 357 -0.37 -16.01 -12.20
CA PRO A 357 -1.46 -15.28 -12.83
C PRO A 357 -2.80 -16.02 -12.69
N GLY A 358 -3.84 -15.32 -12.27
CA GLY A 358 -5.14 -15.89 -11.93
C GLY A 358 -5.33 -16.29 -10.46
N TYR A 359 -4.24 -16.55 -9.75
CA TYR A 359 -4.27 -16.88 -8.33
C TYR A 359 -3.75 -15.74 -7.45
N GLY A 360 -2.70 -15.04 -7.90
CA GLY A 360 -2.00 -14.01 -7.15
C GLY A 360 -0.50 -14.25 -7.07
N GLY A 361 0.12 -13.82 -5.98
CA GLY A 361 1.56 -13.93 -5.80
C GLY A 361 1.99 -14.20 -4.35
N LEU A 362 3.26 -14.53 -4.22
CA LEU A 362 3.98 -14.64 -2.96
C LEU A 362 5.13 -13.65 -2.94
N GLU A 363 5.31 -12.98 -1.83
CA GLU A 363 6.42 -12.05 -1.63
C GLU A 363 7.25 -12.45 -0.41
N ASN A 364 8.57 -12.37 -0.55
CA ASN A 364 9.45 -12.38 0.60
C ASN A 364 9.34 -11.05 1.34
N VAL A 365 8.97 -11.08 2.60
CA VAL A 365 8.83 -9.87 3.41
C VAL A 365 9.73 -9.92 4.62
N GLY A 366 10.56 -8.90 4.78
CA GLY A 366 11.35 -8.66 5.98
C GLY A 366 10.65 -7.68 6.90
N LEU A 367 10.65 -7.98 8.19
CA LEU A 367 10.10 -7.13 9.23
C LEU A 367 11.17 -6.74 10.25
N PRO A 368 11.14 -5.50 10.76
CA PRO A 368 11.88 -5.16 11.97
C PRO A 368 11.47 -6.05 13.14
N PRO A 369 12.36 -6.32 14.11
CA PRO A 369 12.12 -7.30 15.17
C PRO A 369 10.82 -7.11 15.95
N ALA A 370 10.45 -5.88 16.27
CA ALA A 370 9.21 -5.60 17.00
C ALA A 370 7.94 -5.88 16.17
N LEU A 371 7.96 -5.60 14.86
CA LEU A 371 6.85 -5.97 13.98
C LEU A 371 6.78 -7.48 13.75
N GLU A 372 7.92 -8.15 13.66
CA GLU A 372 7.98 -9.60 13.58
C GLU A 372 7.41 -10.25 14.83
N ALA A 373 7.79 -9.77 16.01
CA ALA A 373 7.25 -10.24 17.29
C ALA A 373 5.74 -10.02 17.38
N PHE A 374 5.26 -8.86 16.93
CA PHE A 374 3.82 -8.57 16.86
C PHE A 374 3.10 -9.51 15.89
N ALA A 375 3.64 -9.73 14.70
CA ALA A 375 3.07 -10.66 13.75
C ALA A 375 3.00 -12.10 14.30
N ALA A 376 4.07 -12.57 14.92
CA ALA A 376 4.11 -13.89 15.57
C ALA A 376 3.10 -13.98 16.73
N ALA A 377 2.98 -12.96 17.58
CA ALA A 377 2.05 -12.94 18.70
C ALA A 377 0.58 -12.95 18.24
N LEU A 378 0.25 -12.40 17.07
CA LEU A 378 -1.09 -12.47 16.52
C LEU A 378 -1.54 -13.91 16.25
N SER A 379 -0.61 -14.85 16.07
CA SER A 379 -0.96 -16.26 15.88
C SER A 379 -1.62 -16.88 17.10
N ASP A 380 -1.31 -16.38 18.30
CA ASP A 380 -1.88 -16.84 19.57
C ASP A 380 -3.12 -16.04 20.00
N SER A 381 -3.47 -14.97 19.29
CA SER A 381 -4.61 -14.16 19.67
C SER A 381 -5.92 -14.95 19.59
N GLY A 382 -6.77 -14.87 20.64
CA GLY A 382 -8.11 -15.44 20.63
C GLY A 382 -8.99 -14.87 19.50
N ILE A 383 -8.65 -13.71 19.00
CA ILE A 383 -9.27 -13.04 17.85
C ILE A 383 -9.16 -13.93 16.61
N ARG A 384 -8.03 -14.57 16.37
CA ARG A 384 -7.84 -15.48 15.24
C ARG A 384 -8.87 -16.62 15.24
N GLY A 385 -9.13 -17.24 16.38
CA GLY A 385 -10.10 -18.32 16.50
C GLY A 385 -11.53 -17.89 16.14
N GLN A 386 -11.87 -16.63 16.38
CA GLN A 386 -13.17 -16.07 15.98
C GLN A 386 -13.25 -15.77 14.48
N TYR A 387 -12.11 -15.48 13.86
CA TYR A 387 -12.04 -14.97 12.49
C TYR A 387 -11.43 -15.97 11.50
N ASP A 388 -11.06 -17.14 11.96
CA ASP A 388 -10.53 -18.18 11.10
C ASP A 388 -11.69 -18.98 10.46
N ASN A 389 -12.44 -18.41 9.62
CA ASN A 389 -13.57 -18.92 8.83
C ASN A 389 -13.61 -20.44 8.54
N GLY A 390 -12.94 -21.25 9.33
CA GLY A 390 -12.74 -22.67 9.10
C GLY A 390 -11.78 -22.99 7.96
N HIS A 391 -11.13 -21.97 7.40
CA HIS A 391 -10.14 -22.13 6.33
C HIS A 391 -8.73 -22.25 6.93
N GLY A 392 -7.90 -23.09 6.33
CA GLY A 392 -6.52 -23.26 6.69
C GLY A 392 -6.25 -24.11 7.95
N LEU A 393 -7.25 -24.81 8.45
CA LEU A 393 -7.10 -25.73 9.57
C LEU A 393 -6.17 -26.89 9.26
N THR A 394 -6.09 -27.33 8.00
CA THR A 394 -5.25 -28.41 7.54
C THR A 394 -4.39 -28.01 6.36
N GLY A 395 -3.09 -28.25 6.44
CA GLY A 395 -2.15 -27.90 5.39
C GLY A 395 -0.72 -28.32 5.73
N PRO A 396 0.25 -27.99 4.88
CA PRO A 396 1.64 -28.36 5.08
C PRO A 396 2.37 -27.46 6.10
N TRP A 397 1.69 -27.00 7.11
CA TRP A 397 2.21 -26.19 8.23
C TRP A 397 2.16 -26.92 9.54
N ASP A 398 3.01 -26.50 10.47
CA ASP A 398 3.15 -27.07 11.79
C ASP A 398 2.20 -26.39 12.79
N GLY A 399 2.02 -27.03 13.93
CA GLY A 399 1.14 -26.57 14.99
C GLY A 399 -0.36 -26.73 14.70
N PRO A 400 -1.20 -26.61 15.71
CA PRO A 400 -2.65 -26.72 15.55
C PRO A 400 -3.17 -25.60 14.63
N ALA A 401 -3.70 -25.95 13.47
CA ALA A 401 -4.18 -25.01 12.45
C ALA A 401 -3.12 -23.98 11.97
N GLY A 402 -1.85 -24.37 11.97
CA GLY A 402 -0.73 -23.49 11.60
C GLY A 402 -0.31 -22.49 12.67
N ARG A 403 -0.89 -22.56 13.86
CA ARG A 403 -0.65 -21.61 14.95
C ARG A 403 0.63 -21.92 15.71
N VAL A 404 1.30 -20.87 16.17
CA VAL A 404 2.36 -20.93 17.18
C VAL A 404 1.88 -20.24 18.45
N PHE A 405 1.96 -20.89 19.61
CA PHE A 405 1.52 -20.36 20.89
C PHE A 405 2.23 -21.03 22.06
N GLY A 406 2.03 -20.50 23.28
CA GLY A 406 2.59 -21.06 24.50
C GLY A 406 4.10 -21.05 24.52
N PRO A 407 4.77 -22.13 25.01
CA PRO A 407 6.22 -22.21 25.08
C PRO A 407 6.91 -22.01 23.73
N GLU A 408 6.35 -22.56 22.67
CA GLU A 408 6.91 -22.44 21.31
C GLU A 408 6.90 -20.99 20.78
N LEU A 409 5.84 -20.23 21.06
CA LEU A 409 5.81 -18.79 20.74
C LEU A 409 6.85 -18.03 21.58
N ARG A 410 6.97 -18.35 22.86
CA ARG A 410 7.99 -17.73 23.71
C ARG A 410 9.40 -17.99 23.17
N ASP A 411 9.72 -19.24 22.83
CA ASP A 411 11.03 -19.62 22.30
C ASP A 411 11.32 -18.91 20.97
N LEU A 412 10.31 -18.74 20.12
CA LEU A 412 10.43 -17.96 18.89
C LEU A 412 10.73 -16.48 19.17
N LEU A 413 10.07 -15.90 20.15
CA LEU A 413 10.26 -14.48 20.51
C LEU A 413 11.59 -14.22 21.23
N GLU A 414 12.03 -15.14 22.09
CA GLU A 414 13.25 -14.97 22.89
C GLU A 414 14.54 -15.24 22.11
N GLY A 415 14.55 -16.17 21.19
CA GLY A 415 15.79 -16.57 20.52
C GLY A 415 15.69 -16.78 19.01
N GLY A 416 14.48 -16.90 18.49
CA GLY A 416 14.23 -17.29 17.10
C GLY A 416 13.83 -16.16 16.16
N ILE A 417 13.58 -14.95 16.65
CA ILE A 417 13.02 -13.86 15.86
C ILE A 417 13.89 -13.44 14.65
N ASP A 418 15.19 -13.60 14.74
CA ASP A 418 16.12 -13.35 13.65
C ASP A 418 16.38 -14.58 12.76
N ASN A 419 15.79 -15.73 13.10
CA ASN A 419 15.94 -17.02 12.42
C ASN A 419 14.68 -17.39 11.63
N VAL A 420 13.90 -16.40 11.19
CA VAL A 420 12.68 -16.63 10.44
C VAL A 420 12.78 -16.07 9.02
N LEU A 421 11.96 -16.61 8.12
CA LEU A 421 11.63 -15.98 6.84
C LEU A 421 10.14 -15.90 6.71
N ASN A 422 9.67 -14.75 6.24
CA ASN A 422 8.27 -14.53 5.99
C ASN A 422 7.93 -14.62 4.50
N THR A 423 6.80 -15.21 4.24
CA THR A 423 6.18 -15.19 2.92
C THR A 423 4.78 -14.61 3.05
N LEU A 424 4.55 -13.49 2.40
CA LEU A 424 3.23 -12.87 2.28
C LEU A 424 2.47 -13.50 1.11
N VAL A 425 1.24 -13.90 1.38
CA VAL A 425 0.27 -14.33 0.36
C VAL A 425 -0.54 -13.12 -0.09
N ILE A 426 -0.55 -12.88 -1.39
CA ILE A 426 -1.28 -11.79 -2.04
C ILE A 426 -2.22 -12.42 -3.06
N THR A 427 -3.51 -12.50 -2.75
CA THR A 427 -4.50 -13.13 -3.62
C THR A 427 -4.94 -12.23 -4.76
N ASP A 428 -5.29 -12.82 -5.89
CA ASP A 428 -6.08 -12.17 -6.94
C ASP A 428 -7.56 -12.33 -6.56
N ASP A 429 -8.18 -11.22 -6.20
CA ASP A 429 -9.51 -11.18 -5.60
C ASP A 429 -10.58 -10.74 -6.60
N ASP A 430 -11.78 -11.28 -6.43
CA ASP A 430 -12.94 -10.81 -7.16
C ASP A 430 -13.44 -9.46 -6.65
N VAL A 431 -13.99 -8.67 -7.55
CA VAL A 431 -14.71 -7.45 -7.22
C VAL A 431 -16.11 -7.80 -6.74
N GLU A 432 -16.36 -7.64 -5.45
CA GLU A 432 -17.66 -7.95 -4.84
C GLU A 432 -18.47 -6.65 -4.62
N PRO A 433 -19.61 -6.45 -5.31
CA PRO A 433 -20.40 -5.21 -5.22
C PRO A 433 -20.94 -4.90 -3.82
N ASP A 434 -21.06 -5.92 -2.97
CA ASP A 434 -21.50 -5.74 -1.58
C ASP A 434 -20.41 -5.20 -0.65
N ASN A 435 -19.15 -5.32 -1.06
CA ASN A 435 -18.04 -4.64 -0.39
C ASN A 435 -18.10 -3.17 -0.74
N ARG A 436 -18.34 -2.32 0.24
CA ARG A 436 -18.64 -0.92 -0.05
C ARG A 436 -18.25 0.04 1.06
N VAL A 437 -17.93 1.25 0.66
CA VAL A 437 -17.80 2.42 1.53
C VAL A 437 -19.14 3.16 1.54
N THR A 438 -19.67 3.38 2.73
CA THR A 438 -20.86 4.20 2.98
C THR A 438 -20.54 5.26 4.03
N LEU A 439 -21.47 6.12 4.35
CA LEU A 439 -21.31 7.05 5.48
C LEU A 439 -21.95 6.51 6.74
N SER A 440 -21.33 6.80 7.88
CA SER A 440 -21.91 6.63 9.20
C SER A 440 -22.14 8.00 9.82
N ALA A 441 -23.34 8.26 10.28
CA ALA A 441 -23.65 9.51 10.99
C ALA A 441 -23.08 9.49 12.42
N PHE A 442 -22.77 8.31 12.96
CA PHE A 442 -22.18 8.14 14.28
C PHE A 442 -21.18 6.97 14.29
N PRO A 443 -19.95 7.19 14.76
CA PRO A 443 -19.42 8.52 15.15
C PRO A 443 -19.27 9.44 13.91
N ALA A 444 -19.29 10.73 14.17
CA ALA A 444 -18.89 11.77 13.21
C ALA A 444 -17.61 12.44 13.70
N ASP A 445 -16.79 12.92 12.79
CA ASP A 445 -15.69 13.81 13.12
C ASP A 445 -16.06 15.28 12.85
N GLU A 446 -15.12 16.19 13.02
CA GLU A 446 -15.31 17.63 12.79
C GLU A 446 -15.64 17.98 11.31
N ASN A 447 -15.50 17.03 10.39
CA ASN A 447 -15.81 17.17 8.98
C ASN A 447 -17.12 16.46 8.59
N GLY A 448 -17.88 15.97 9.57
CA GLY A 448 -19.18 15.35 9.39
C GLY A 448 -19.16 13.81 9.40
N PRO A 449 -20.12 13.16 8.73
CA PRO A 449 -20.20 11.71 8.69
C PRO A 449 -18.91 11.05 8.23
N VAL A 450 -18.49 10.00 8.93
CA VAL A 450 -17.26 9.27 8.62
C VAL A 450 -17.50 8.11 7.65
N PRO A 451 -16.49 7.69 6.88
CA PRO A 451 -16.63 6.55 6.00
C PRO A 451 -16.79 5.26 6.82
N LYS A 452 -17.73 4.43 6.42
CA LYS A 452 -17.96 3.10 6.94
C LYS A 452 -17.67 2.07 5.87
N VAL A 453 -16.60 1.31 6.06
CA VAL A 453 -16.24 0.23 5.16
C VAL A 453 -16.99 -1.04 5.56
N ARG A 454 -17.84 -1.53 4.68
CA ARG A 454 -18.46 -2.84 4.77
C ARG A 454 -17.70 -3.79 3.86
N PHE A 455 -16.94 -4.67 4.47
CA PHE A 455 -16.11 -5.62 3.76
C PHE A 455 -16.45 -7.05 4.20
N ARG A 456 -16.86 -7.88 3.26
CA ARG A 456 -17.25 -9.28 3.53
C ARG A 456 -16.03 -10.18 3.63
N GLN A 457 -15.16 -9.91 4.55
CA GLN A 457 -13.93 -10.67 4.70
C GLN A 457 -14.16 -12.15 5.00
N PHE A 458 -15.28 -12.48 5.67
CA PHE A 458 -15.67 -13.85 6.00
C PHE A 458 -16.44 -14.59 4.91
N LYS A 459 -16.88 -13.90 3.88
CA LYS A 459 -17.69 -14.47 2.79
C LYS A 459 -17.18 -13.96 1.45
N ARG A 460 -15.88 -14.07 1.23
CA ARG A 460 -15.32 -13.82 -0.08
C ARG A 460 -15.75 -14.90 -1.06
N SER A 461 -15.67 -14.61 -2.33
CA SER A 461 -15.98 -15.57 -3.40
C SER A 461 -15.24 -16.89 -3.22
N ALA A 462 -15.80 -17.96 -3.75
CA ALA A 462 -15.18 -19.28 -3.72
C ALA A 462 -13.82 -19.26 -4.45
N ARG A 463 -13.70 -18.48 -5.52
CA ARG A 463 -12.44 -18.28 -6.24
C ARG A 463 -11.38 -17.63 -5.37
N THR A 464 -11.67 -16.50 -4.74
CA THR A 464 -10.73 -15.81 -3.84
C THR A 464 -10.26 -16.72 -2.70
N GLN A 465 -11.18 -17.52 -2.12
CA GLN A 465 -10.82 -18.48 -1.06
C GLN A 465 -9.92 -19.61 -1.60
N ARG A 466 -10.21 -20.17 -2.77
CA ARG A 466 -9.33 -21.19 -3.41
C ARG A 466 -7.94 -20.62 -3.69
N ASN A 467 -7.86 -19.41 -4.20
CA ASN A 467 -6.60 -18.73 -4.46
C ASN A 467 -5.75 -18.60 -3.19
N ARG A 468 -6.38 -18.17 -2.10
CA ARG A 468 -5.75 -18.08 -0.78
C ARG A 468 -5.15 -19.41 -0.33
N GLU A 469 -5.95 -20.48 -0.34
CA GLU A 469 -5.51 -21.81 0.12
C GLU A 469 -4.41 -22.40 -0.80
N PHE A 470 -4.54 -22.20 -2.09
CA PHE A 470 -3.50 -22.61 -3.06
C PHE A 470 -2.17 -21.91 -2.77
N LEU A 471 -2.19 -20.58 -2.67
CA LEU A 471 -0.97 -19.79 -2.44
C LEU A 471 -0.35 -20.07 -1.07
N ALA A 472 -1.17 -20.23 -0.02
CA ALA A 472 -0.67 -20.57 1.31
C ALA A 472 0.08 -21.92 1.33
N ARG A 473 -0.44 -22.94 0.60
CA ARG A 473 0.25 -24.23 0.47
C ARG A 473 1.56 -24.09 -0.30
N LYS A 474 1.57 -23.31 -1.38
CA LYS A 474 2.78 -23.03 -2.14
C LYS A 474 3.83 -22.26 -1.34
N ALA A 475 3.39 -21.34 -0.49
CA ALA A 475 4.28 -20.63 0.44
C ALA A 475 4.91 -21.57 1.48
N ALA A 476 4.14 -22.53 2.01
CA ALA A 476 4.69 -23.53 2.92
C ALA A 476 5.70 -24.46 2.23
N ASP A 477 5.36 -24.94 1.02
CA ASP A 477 6.28 -25.77 0.21
C ASP A 477 7.59 -25.03 -0.07
N LEU A 478 7.50 -23.75 -0.43
CA LEU A 478 8.64 -22.87 -0.67
C LEU A 478 9.53 -22.73 0.58
N LEU A 479 8.93 -22.43 1.72
CA LEU A 479 9.69 -22.24 2.97
C LEU A 479 10.40 -23.55 3.40
N ARG A 480 9.74 -24.70 3.24
CA ARG A 480 10.38 -26.00 3.47
C ARG A 480 11.50 -26.26 2.47
N GLY A 481 11.29 -25.94 1.19
CA GLY A 481 12.34 -26.02 0.16
C GLY A 481 13.51 -25.10 0.45
N ALA A 482 13.29 -23.97 1.11
CA ALA A 482 14.34 -23.06 1.58
C ALA A 482 15.12 -23.62 2.80
N GLY A 483 14.62 -24.69 3.44
CA GLY A 483 15.23 -25.35 4.59
C GLY A 483 14.60 -24.97 5.93
N ALA A 484 13.37 -24.48 5.95
CA ALA A 484 12.66 -24.21 7.20
C ALA A 484 12.41 -25.51 7.99
N GLN A 485 12.74 -25.51 9.29
CA GLN A 485 12.50 -26.61 10.20
C GLN A 485 11.02 -26.73 10.55
N LYS A 486 10.37 -25.57 10.76
CA LYS A 486 8.94 -25.44 11.00
C LYS A 486 8.36 -24.35 10.14
N VAL A 487 7.07 -24.49 9.79
CA VAL A 487 6.32 -23.49 9.04
C VAL A 487 5.01 -23.24 9.77
N PHE A 488 4.74 -21.97 10.06
CA PHE A 488 3.48 -21.54 10.67
C PHE A 488 2.69 -20.67 9.69
N ARG A 489 1.37 -20.77 9.74
CA ARG A 489 0.48 -19.92 8.98
C ARG A 489 -0.21 -18.94 9.90
N ILE A 490 0.18 -17.69 9.82
CA ILE A 490 -0.47 -16.61 10.54
C ILE A 490 -1.51 -16.00 9.61
N ASN A 491 -2.75 -16.34 9.88
CA ASN A 491 -3.87 -15.71 9.23
C ASN A 491 -4.11 -14.38 9.94
N TRP A 492 -3.74 -13.28 9.32
CA TRP A 492 -4.07 -11.98 9.86
C TRP A 492 -5.59 -11.86 9.94
N ALA A 493 -6.03 -11.60 11.16
CA ALA A 493 -7.44 -11.40 11.41
C ALA A 493 -7.99 -10.33 10.46
N PRO A 494 -9.24 -10.47 10.04
CA PRO A 494 -9.91 -9.51 9.16
C PRO A 494 -10.05 -8.10 9.73
N LEU A 495 -9.39 -7.83 10.83
CA LEU A 495 -9.36 -6.51 11.47
C LEU A 495 -8.40 -5.54 10.79
N ILE A 496 -7.52 -6.03 9.90
CA ILE A 496 -6.53 -5.18 9.25
C ILE A 496 -6.77 -5.24 7.74
N LEU A 497 -7.43 -4.23 7.23
CA LEU A 497 -7.51 -3.96 5.81
C LEU A 497 -6.28 -3.12 5.42
N HIS A 498 -5.52 -3.66 4.51
CA HIS A 498 -4.36 -2.99 3.95
C HIS A 498 -4.82 -2.12 2.78
N VAL A 499 -5.11 -0.86 3.06
CA VAL A 499 -5.45 0.10 2.01
C VAL A 499 -4.22 0.89 1.62
N GLN A 500 -3.75 0.68 0.41
CA GLN A 500 -2.80 1.57 -0.24
C GLN A 500 -3.57 2.55 -1.11
N SER A 501 -3.85 3.70 -0.60
CA SER A 501 -4.51 4.79 -1.35
C SER A 501 -3.62 6.02 -1.41
#